data_795d9ff36a7ff9e69c14bf9016962afa
#
_entry.id   795d9ff36a7ff9e69c14bf9016962afa
#
_cell.length_a   1.000
_cell.length_b   1.000
_cell.length_c   1.000
_cell.angle_alpha   90.00
_cell.angle_beta   90.00
_cell.angle_gamma   90.00
#
_symmetry.space_group_name_H-M   'P 1'
#
loop_
_entity.id
_entity.type
_entity.pdbx_description
1 polymer ?
#
loop_
_entity_poly.entity_id
_entity_poly.type
_entity_poly.pdbx_seq_one_letter_code
_entity_poly.pdbx_strand_id
1 'polypeptide(L)'
;MKGQYLMTKKIILIVLALVVALGIGCRSSIVKNVHDAPMTFATENKPSIEQIKKAIIVAGSGLGWRIKSQSPGHLIGTLNLREHTAIVDIKYTTENFSITYNSSTNLSYDGTNIHSNYNGWIQNLEKAIIVQISHI
;
A
#
# COMPACT_ATOMS: atom_id res chain seq x y z
N MET A 1 -31.07 48.91 -3.83
CA MET A 1 -30.02 48.39 -2.94
C MET A 1 -30.34 47.03 -2.32
N LYS A 2 -31.53 46.75 -1.83
CA LYS A 2 -31.85 45.41 -1.24
C LYS A 2 -31.74 44.25 -2.24
N GLY A 3 -32.11 44.44 -3.50
CA GLY A 3 -32.03 43.40 -4.54
C GLY A 3 -30.62 42.98 -4.93
N GLN A 4 -29.70 43.93 -4.98
CA GLN A 4 -28.28 43.69 -5.32
C GLN A 4 -27.58 42.92 -4.19
N TYR A 5 -27.88 43.21 -2.93
CA TYR A 5 -27.32 42.56 -1.76
C TYR A 5 -27.78 41.10 -1.65
N LEU A 6 -29.06 40.80 -1.96
CA LEU A 6 -29.61 39.46 -2.01
C LEU A 6 -29.01 38.62 -3.15
N MET A 7 -28.77 39.22 -4.32
CA MET A 7 -28.12 38.56 -5.45
C MET A 7 -26.66 38.19 -5.14
N THR A 8 -25.92 39.10 -4.53
CA THR A 8 -24.50 38.88 -4.14
C THR A 8 -24.39 37.74 -3.09
N LYS A 9 -25.28 37.71 -2.09
CA LYS A 9 -25.34 36.59 -1.11
C LYS A 9 -25.63 35.24 -1.76
N LYS A 10 -26.57 35.19 -2.72
CA LYS A 10 -26.89 33.96 -3.46
C LYS A 10 -25.71 33.48 -4.30
N ILE A 11 -24.99 34.36 -4.96
CA ILE A 11 -23.80 34.07 -5.76
C ILE A 11 -22.68 33.54 -4.85
N ILE A 12 -22.42 34.17 -3.70
CA ILE A 12 -21.40 33.74 -2.74
C ILE A 12 -21.72 32.35 -2.18
N LEU A 13 -22.99 32.05 -1.87
CA LEU A 13 -23.43 30.74 -1.39
C LEU A 13 -23.27 29.65 -2.47
N ILE A 14 -23.55 29.97 -3.74
CA ILE A 14 -23.39 29.04 -4.87
C ILE A 14 -21.90 28.77 -5.11
N VAL A 15 -21.04 29.77 -5.07
CA VAL A 15 -19.59 29.62 -5.23
C VAL A 15 -19.00 28.81 -4.06
N LEU A 16 -19.44 29.05 -2.83
CA LEU A 16 -19.00 28.29 -1.65
C LEU A 16 -19.43 26.82 -1.74
N ALA A 17 -20.65 26.54 -2.21
CA ALA A 17 -21.13 25.16 -2.43
C ALA A 17 -20.36 24.45 -3.54
N LEU A 18 -19.97 25.17 -4.62
CA LEU A 18 -19.19 24.61 -5.71
C LEU A 18 -17.76 24.25 -5.28
N VAL A 19 -17.14 25.06 -4.42
CA VAL A 19 -15.79 24.81 -3.88
C VAL A 19 -15.76 23.59 -2.95
N VAL A 20 -16.84 23.37 -2.18
CA VAL A 20 -16.96 22.18 -1.32
C VAL A 20 -17.16 20.90 -2.15
N ALA A 21 -17.86 20.98 -3.28
CA ALA A 21 -18.10 19.84 -4.16
C ALA A 21 -16.82 19.36 -4.90
N LEU A 22 -15.83 20.23 -5.10
CA LEU A 22 -14.54 19.90 -5.73
C LEU A 22 -13.55 19.18 -4.78
N GLY A 23 -13.86 19.10 -3.47
CA GLY A 23 -12.99 18.48 -2.47
C GLY A 23 -13.23 16.99 -2.23
N ILE A 24 -14.26 16.38 -2.82
CA ILE A 24 -14.52 14.93 -2.71
C ILE A 24 -13.89 14.23 -3.92
N GLY A 25 -12.59 14.40 -4.11
CA GLY A 25 -11.83 13.56 -5.03
C GLY A 25 -11.77 12.15 -4.42
N CYS A 26 -12.37 11.15 -5.07
CA CYS A 26 -12.10 9.75 -4.77
C CYS A 26 -10.58 9.56 -4.83
N ARG A 27 -9.95 9.27 -3.70
CA ARG A 27 -8.51 8.97 -3.61
C ARG A 27 -8.29 7.54 -4.13
N SER A 28 -8.55 7.35 -5.42
CA SER A 28 -8.35 6.09 -6.12
C SER A 28 -7.14 6.21 -7.04
N SER A 29 -6.36 5.16 -7.14
CA SER A 29 -5.20 5.07 -8.04
C SER A 29 -4.98 3.63 -8.49
N ILE A 30 -4.28 3.44 -9.60
CA ILE A 30 -3.91 2.10 -10.09
C ILE A 30 -3.24 1.32 -8.96
N VAL A 31 -3.68 0.07 -8.76
CA VAL A 31 -3.14 -0.83 -7.74
C VAL A 31 -1.62 -1.00 -7.91
N LYS A 32 -0.87 -0.72 -6.84
CA LYS A 32 0.57 -0.90 -6.83
C LYS A 32 0.93 -2.35 -6.59
N ASN A 33 1.71 -2.91 -7.50
CA ASN A 33 2.45 -4.14 -7.31
C ASN A 33 3.95 -3.86 -7.36
N VAL A 34 4.73 -4.73 -6.77
CA VAL A 34 6.21 -4.75 -6.83
C VAL A 34 6.59 -6.02 -7.55
N HIS A 35 7.37 -5.91 -8.62
CA HIS A 35 7.81 -7.06 -9.41
C HIS A 35 9.33 -7.15 -9.39
N ASP A 36 9.83 -8.31 -8.99
CA ASP A 36 11.24 -8.69 -9.05
C ASP A 36 12.20 -7.63 -8.49
N ALA A 37 11.82 -7.01 -7.36
CA ALA A 37 12.67 -6.04 -6.67
C ALA A 37 14.00 -6.70 -6.27
N PRO A 38 15.17 -6.17 -6.71
CA PRO A 38 16.44 -6.77 -6.41
C PRO A 38 16.79 -6.64 -4.93
N MET A 39 17.48 -7.64 -4.40
CA MET A 39 17.98 -7.65 -3.03
C MET A 39 19.47 -7.29 -3.01
N THR A 40 19.86 -6.42 -2.08
CA THR A 40 21.25 -6.08 -1.80
C THR A 40 21.57 -6.49 -0.37
N PHE A 41 22.67 -7.19 -0.16
CA PHE A 41 23.09 -7.74 1.12
C PHE A 41 24.30 -7.01 1.66
N ALA A 42 24.46 -6.98 2.99
CA ALA A 42 25.60 -6.36 3.66
C ALA A 42 26.89 -7.17 3.50
N THR A 43 26.79 -8.47 3.24
CA THR A 43 27.92 -9.39 3.15
C THR A 43 28.07 -9.96 1.73
N GLU A 44 29.28 -10.38 1.37
CA GLU A 44 29.54 -11.07 0.10
C GLU A 44 28.91 -12.48 0.05
N ASN A 45 28.65 -13.07 1.20
CA ASN A 45 27.99 -14.36 1.29
C ASN A 45 26.48 -14.18 1.12
N LYS A 46 25.93 -14.78 0.07
CA LYS A 46 24.48 -14.77 -0.15
C LYS A 46 23.75 -15.41 1.03
N PRO A 47 22.73 -14.74 1.61
CA PRO A 47 21.94 -15.32 2.68
C PRO A 47 21.13 -16.52 2.19
N SER A 48 20.83 -17.44 3.11
CA SER A 48 19.93 -18.55 2.83
C SER A 48 18.49 -18.07 2.61
N ILE A 49 17.70 -18.88 1.90
CA ILE A 49 16.28 -18.59 1.68
C ILE A 49 15.50 -18.43 2.99
N GLU A 50 15.88 -19.13 4.06
CA GLU A 50 15.27 -19.02 5.38
C GLU A 50 15.63 -17.70 6.09
N GLN A 51 16.84 -17.17 5.90
CA GLN A 51 17.23 -15.86 6.42
C GLN A 51 16.43 -14.75 5.72
N ILE A 52 16.26 -14.85 4.40
CA ILE A 52 15.43 -13.91 3.62
C ILE A 52 13.98 -13.96 4.07
N LYS A 53 13.41 -15.16 4.21
CA LYS A 53 12.06 -15.36 4.74
C LYS A 53 11.87 -14.66 6.08
N LYS A 54 12.79 -14.88 7.01
CA LYS A 54 12.77 -14.27 8.33
C LYS A 54 12.84 -12.75 8.25
N ALA A 55 13.69 -12.20 7.40
CA ALA A 55 13.82 -10.76 7.19
C ALA A 55 12.51 -10.15 6.66
N ILE A 56 11.86 -10.79 5.68
CA ILE A 56 10.56 -10.34 5.16
C ILE A 56 9.49 -10.35 6.26
N ILE A 57 9.43 -11.41 7.06
CA ILE A 57 8.46 -11.53 8.17
C ILE A 57 8.71 -10.42 9.21
N VAL A 58 9.95 -10.17 9.60
CA VAL A 58 10.31 -9.10 10.55
C VAL A 58 9.93 -7.73 10.01
N ALA A 59 10.27 -7.43 8.74
CA ALA A 59 9.95 -6.18 8.09
C ALA A 59 8.44 -5.90 8.08
N GLY A 60 7.65 -6.86 7.66
CA GLY A 60 6.19 -6.72 7.61
C GLY A 60 5.57 -6.62 9.00
N SER A 61 6.02 -7.43 9.95
CA SER A 61 5.52 -7.39 11.33
C SER A 61 5.74 -6.03 11.98
N GLY A 62 6.86 -5.38 11.72
CA GLY A 62 7.15 -4.01 12.19
C GLY A 62 6.17 -2.94 11.68
N LEU A 63 5.47 -3.21 10.58
CA LEU A 63 4.44 -2.35 9.98
C LEU A 63 3.00 -2.83 10.27
N GLY A 64 2.84 -3.84 11.12
CA GLY A 64 1.53 -4.39 11.48
C GLY A 64 0.99 -5.45 10.51
N TRP A 65 1.76 -5.88 9.51
CA TRP A 65 1.39 -7.00 8.67
C TRP A 65 1.55 -8.32 9.41
N ARG A 66 0.55 -9.17 9.31
CA ARG A 66 0.65 -10.58 9.73
C ARG A 66 1.07 -11.40 8.52
N ILE A 67 2.30 -11.88 8.53
CA ILE A 67 2.87 -12.64 7.43
C ILE A 67 2.93 -14.14 7.79
N LYS A 68 2.39 -14.97 6.91
CA LYS A 68 2.36 -16.43 7.05
C LYS A 68 2.96 -17.10 5.83
N SER A 69 3.65 -18.21 6.04
CA SER A 69 4.15 -19.07 4.97
C SER A 69 2.99 -19.79 4.30
N GLN A 70 2.92 -19.71 2.99
CA GLN A 70 1.97 -20.44 2.15
C GLN A 70 2.62 -21.68 1.55
N SER A 71 3.84 -21.52 1.01
CA SER A 71 4.67 -22.57 0.45
C SER A 71 6.13 -22.08 0.40
N PRO A 72 7.12 -22.94 0.07
CA PRO A 72 8.49 -22.48 -0.15
C PRO A 72 8.54 -21.31 -1.16
N GLY A 73 9.21 -20.21 -0.79
CA GLY A 73 9.32 -19.00 -1.63
C GLY A 73 8.04 -18.16 -1.74
N HIS A 74 6.98 -18.46 -0.97
CA HIS A 74 5.71 -17.76 -1.03
C HIS A 74 5.12 -17.51 0.37
N LEU A 75 4.88 -16.26 0.68
CA LEU A 75 4.23 -15.79 1.90
C LEU A 75 2.94 -15.05 1.56
N ILE A 76 1.99 -15.08 2.49
CA ILE A 76 0.78 -14.24 2.45
C ILE A 76 0.89 -13.20 3.57
N GLY A 77 0.81 -11.94 3.18
CA GLY A 77 0.74 -10.80 4.09
C GLY A 77 -0.69 -10.30 4.25
N THR A 78 -1.15 -10.12 5.48
CA THR A 78 -2.47 -9.55 5.80
C THR A 78 -2.28 -8.33 6.69
N LEU A 79 -2.77 -7.18 6.25
CA LEU A 79 -2.85 -5.95 7.03
C LEU A 79 -4.32 -5.66 7.35
N ASN A 80 -4.61 -5.53 8.64
CA ASN A 80 -5.91 -5.05 9.11
C ASN A 80 -5.71 -3.67 9.75
N LEU A 81 -6.33 -2.66 9.20
CA LEU A 81 -6.24 -1.29 9.71
C LEU A 81 -7.64 -0.67 9.76
N ARG A 82 -8.17 -0.49 10.98
CA ARG A 82 -9.56 -0.09 11.21
C ARG A 82 -10.51 -1.08 10.52
N GLU A 83 -11.35 -0.61 9.60
CA GLU A 83 -12.29 -1.43 8.83
C GLU A 83 -11.72 -1.94 7.50
N HIS A 84 -10.47 -1.63 7.20
CA HIS A 84 -9.82 -2.01 5.95
C HIS A 84 -8.99 -3.29 6.14
N THR A 85 -9.06 -4.17 5.16
CA THR A 85 -8.17 -5.33 5.07
C THR A 85 -7.48 -5.32 3.72
N ALA A 86 -6.17 -5.51 3.73
CA ALA A 86 -5.37 -5.76 2.53
C ALA A 86 -4.68 -7.12 2.66
N ILE A 87 -4.73 -7.92 1.60
CA ILE A 87 -4.04 -9.21 1.51
C ILE A 87 -3.15 -9.17 0.26
N VAL A 88 -1.90 -9.59 0.44
CA VAL A 88 -0.89 -9.61 -0.63
C VAL A 88 -0.18 -10.96 -0.68
N ASP A 89 0.24 -11.32 -1.90
CA ASP A 89 1.20 -12.39 -2.12
C ASP A 89 2.62 -11.80 -2.11
N ILE A 90 3.53 -12.40 -1.35
CA ILE A 90 4.94 -12.06 -1.34
C ILE A 90 5.72 -13.28 -1.82
N LYS A 91 6.22 -13.21 -3.05
CA LYS A 91 7.10 -14.24 -3.62
C LYS A 91 8.54 -13.80 -3.50
N TYR A 92 9.44 -14.71 -3.19
CA TYR A 92 10.84 -14.38 -2.99
C TYR A 92 11.76 -15.53 -3.38
N THR A 93 12.96 -15.16 -3.79
CA THR A 93 14.09 -16.04 -4.09
C THR A 93 15.29 -15.61 -3.24
N THR A 94 16.47 -16.03 -3.57
CA THR A 94 17.74 -15.48 -3.01
C THR A 94 18.24 -14.23 -3.74
N GLU A 95 17.51 -13.72 -4.73
CA GLU A 95 17.96 -12.59 -5.57
C GLU A 95 16.95 -11.44 -5.62
N ASN A 96 15.64 -11.76 -5.56
CA ASN A 96 14.58 -10.77 -5.70
C ASN A 96 13.32 -11.15 -4.92
N PHE A 97 12.42 -10.19 -4.77
CA PHE A 97 11.10 -10.40 -4.23
C PHE A 97 10.04 -9.62 -5.01
N SER A 98 8.81 -10.10 -4.95
CA SER A 98 7.64 -9.46 -5.54
C SER A 98 6.53 -9.35 -4.49
N ILE A 99 5.77 -8.25 -4.52
CA ILE A 99 4.57 -8.06 -3.71
C ILE A 99 3.42 -7.79 -4.67
N THR A 100 2.43 -8.67 -4.70
CA THR A 100 1.28 -8.53 -5.60
C THR A 100 -0.03 -8.50 -4.83
N TYR A 101 -0.97 -7.70 -5.31
CA TYR A 101 -2.32 -7.66 -4.76
C TYR A 101 -2.98 -9.05 -4.84
N ASN A 102 -3.56 -9.49 -3.74
CA ASN A 102 -4.36 -10.71 -3.67
C ASN A 102 -5.84 -10.37 -3.51
N SER A 103 -6.21 -9.72 -2.42
CA SER A 103 -7.59 -9.32 -2.14
C SER A 103 -7.65 -8.18 -1.12
N SER A 104 -8.82 -7.56 -0.98
CA SER A 104 -9.03 -6.49 0.00
C SER A 104 -10.48 -6.37 0.41
N THR A 105 -10.71 -5.70 1.57
CA THR A 105 -12.02 -5.30 2.06
C THR A 105 -12.02 -3.80 2.33
N ASN A 106 -13.09 -3.10 1.94
CA ASN A 106 -13.31 -1.66 2.11
C ASN A 106 -12.21 -0.76 1.49
N LEU A 107 -11.56 -1.21 0.41
CA LEU A 107 -10.56 -0.44 -0.33
C LEU A 107 -11.02 -0.08 -1.74
N SER A 108 -12.30 -0.26 -2.06
CA SER A 108 -12.93 0.12 -3.34
C SER A 108 -12.15 -0.38 -4.57
N TYR A 109 -11.63 -1.62 -4.49
CA TYR A 109 -10.93 -2.23 -5.62
C TYR A 109 -11.91 -2.60 -6.72
N ASP A 110 -11.66 -2.10 -7.94
CA ASP A 110 -12.51 -2.30 -9.14
C ASP A 110 -11.91 -3.24 -10.20
N GLY A 111 -10.77 -3.87 -9.88
CA GLY A 111 -10.01 -4.71 -10.81
C GLY A 111 -8.75 -3.99 -11.35
N THR A 112 -8.68 -2.68 -11.27
CA THR A 112 -7.54 -1.86 -11.75
C THR A 112 -7.12 -0.82 -10.72
N ASN A 113 -8.10 -0.12 -10.16
CA ASN A 113 -7.88 0.96 -9.18
C ASN A 113 -8.23 0.51 -7.78
N ILE A 114 -7.58 1.11 -6.81
CA ILE A 114 -7.78 0.86 -5.39
C ILE A 114 -7.64 2.17 -4.60
N HIS A 115 -8.19 2.22 -3.40
CA HIS A 115 -7.98 3.37 -2.51
C HIS A 115 -6.48 3.63 -2.32
N SER A 116 -6.04 4.87 -2.52
CA SER A 116 -4.62 5.26 -2.58
C SER A 116 -3.81 4.89 -1.33
N ASN A 117 -4.45 4.75 -0.17
CA ASN A 117 -3.77 4.31 1.05
C ASN A 117 -3.13 2.92 0.90
N TYR A 118 -3.77 2.00 0.14
CA TYR A 118 -3.20 0.69 -0.16
C TYR A 118 -1.80 0.83 -0.79
N ASN A 119 -1.66 1.69 -1.78
CA ASN A 119 -0.38 1.90 -2.47
C ASN A 119 0.70 2.42 -1.52
N GLY A 120 0.33 3.28 -0.55
CA GLY A 120 1.22 3.73 0.51
C GLY A 120 1.68 2.58 1.42
N TRP A 121 0.78 1.66 1.77
CA TRP A 121 1.12 0.49 2.58
C TRP A 121 2.07 -0.45 1.86
N ILE A 122 1.85 -0.68 0.54
CA ILE A 122 2.76 -1.50 -0.29
C ILE A 122 4.14 -0.84 -0.41
N GLN A 123 4.19 0.47 -0.62
CA GLN A 123 5.46 1.20 -0.70
C GLN A 123 6.25 1.12 0.63
N ASN A 124 5.57 1.22 1.77
CA ASN A 124 6.20 1.08 3.07
C ASN A 124 6.70 -0.34 3.32
N LEU A 125 5.91 -1.35 2.93
CA LEU A 125 6.31 -2.76 3.04
C LEU A 125 7.53 -3.05 2.17
N GLU A 126 7.54 -2.61 0.91
CA GLU A 126 8.67 -2.71 0.00
C GLU A 126 9.95 -2.13 0.61
N LYS A 127 9.88 -0.88 1.09
CA LYS A 127 11.01 -0.20 1.74
C LYS A 127 11.51 -0.94 2.98
N ALA A 128 10.60 -1.40 3.84
CA ALA A 128 10.96 -2.13 5.06
C ALA A 128 11.64 -3.47 4.74
N ILE A 129 11.18 -4.19 3.72
CA ILE A 129 11.80 -5.43 3.26
C ILE A 129 13.22 -5.15 2.75
N ILE A 130 13.40 -4.14 1.89
CA ILE A 130 14.72 -3.75 1.37
C ILE A 130 15.68 -3.41 2.52
N VAL A 131 15.25 -2.59 3.47
CA VAL A 131 16.07 -2.21 4.63
C VAL A 131 16.43 -3.43 5.47
N GLN A 132 15.45 -4.29 5.79
CA GLN A 132 15.71 -5.46 6.63
C GLN A 132 16.65 -6.46 5.96
N ILE A 133 16.51 -6.65 4.64
CA ILE A 133 17.40 -7.52 3.85
C ILE A 133 18.82 -6.95 3.76
N SER A 134 18.98 -5.63 3.68
CA SER A 134 20.31 -5.00 3.62
C SER A 134 21.13 -5.17 4.90
N HIS A 135 20.57 -5.70 5.96
CA HIS A 135 21.24 -5.98 7.24
C HIS A 135 21.66 -7.43 7.43
N ILE A 136 21.41 -8.32 6.46
CA ILE A 136 21.76 -9.74 6.53
C ILE A 136 22.82 -10.15 5.51
#